data_7a826ed00a6257edd20bf225c57fdbdc
#
_entry.id   7a826ed00a6257edd20bf225c57fdbdc
#
_cell.length_a   1.000
_cell.length_b   1.000
_cell.length_c   1.000
_cell.angle_alpha   90.00
_cell.angle_beta   90.00
_cell.angle_gamma   90.00
#
_symmetry.space_group_name_H-M   'P 1'
#
loop_
_entity.id
_entity.type
_entity.pdbx_description
1 polymer ?
#
loop_
_entity_poly.entity_id
_entity_poly.type
_entity_poly.pdbx_seq_one_letter_code
_entity_poly.pdbx_strand_id
1 'polypeptide(L)'
;SSKQPNVILVTANVRDRKLMDVLRISLDTGAAVLDTENPGDVNGWGVDAQLQVRAAQATTKEGGTELRIRDSVKAPWKPLITVGLEENLDFVDFTEDGRSIVIKSSISADTMRLLEKSLKSGAERVLAASDKSDVSGVFGYPTRHGVRAASFDVDGRFAWQPVEPSMKSELETLKAALPGDFSVGSMDA
;
A
#
# COMPACT_ATOMS: atom_id res chain seq x y z
N SER A 1 -3.63 -8.96 11.73
CA SER A 1 -4.82 -9.46 10.99
C SER A 1 -5.79 -10.14 11.94
N SER A 2 -7.08 -9.86 11.80
CA SER A 2 -8.13 -10.53 12.59
C SER A 2 -8.16 -12.05 12.37
N LYS A 3 -7.64 -12.54 11.26
CA LYS A 3 -7.55 -13.97 10.93
C LYS A 3 -6.39 -14.70 11.65
N GLN A 4 -5.37 -13.97 12.08
CA GLN A 4 -4.21 -14.50 12.81
C GLN A 4 -3.82 -13.50 13.91
N PRO A 5 -4.60 -13.40 15.00
CA PRO A 5 -4.42 -12.35 16.01
C PRO A 5 -3.10 -12.45 16.78
N ASN A 6 -2.53 -13.66 16.89
CA ASN A 6 -1.31 -13.91 17.64
C ASN A 6 -0.05 -13.98 16.75
N VAL A 7 -0.14 -13.44 15.52
CA VAL A 7 0.98 -13.41 14.58
C VAL A 7 1.17 -12.00 14.04
N ILE A 8 2.42 -11.54 14.03
CA ILE A 8 2.83 -10.33 13.34
C ILE A 8 3.92 -10.63 12.31
N LEU A 9 3.96 -9.82 11.26
CA LEU A 9 5.09 -9.77 10.33
C LEU A 9 5.90 -8.51 10.63
N VAL A 10 7.19 -8.66 10.71
CA VAL A 10 8.13 -7.58 11.01
C VAL A 10 9.24 -7.61 9.99
N THR A 11 9.62 -6.46 9.46
CA THR A 11 10.83 -6.35 8.64
C THR A 11 12.04 -6.11 9.55
N ALA A 12 13.11 -6.88 9.36
CA ALA A 12 14.32 -6.75 10.14
C ALA A 12 15.56 -7.13 9.31
N ASN A 13 16.68 -6.49 9.62
CA ASN A 13 17.97 -6.70 8.97
C ASN A 13 18.90 -7.63 9.78
N VAL A 14 18.34 -8.71 10.31
CA VAL A 14 19.07 -9.66 11.17
C VAL A 14 20.09 -10.48 10.40
N ARG A 15 19.75 -10.92 9.18
CA ARG A 15 20.59 -11.74 8.31
C ARG A 15 21.72 -10.91 7.67
N ASP A 16 21.35 -9.73 7.14
CA ASP A 16 22.26 -8.77 6.52
C ASP A 16 21.85 -7.35 6.93
N ARG A 17 22.83 -6.55 7.41
CA ARG A 17 22.56 -5.18 7.89
C ARG A 17 21.99 -4.23 6.83
N LYS A 18 22.12 -4.57 5.56
CA LYS A 18 21.64 -3.76 4.42
C LYS A 18 20.27 -4.20 3.90
N LEU A 19 19.82 -5.38 4.29
CA LEU A 19 18.63 -6.02 3.72
C LEU A 19 17.56 -6.24 4.79
N MET A 20 16.36 -5.75 4.50
CA MET A 20 15.19 -5.95 5.38
C MET A 20 14.43 -7.20 4.91
N ASP A 21 14.64 -8.31 5.60
CA ASP A 21 13.86 -9.54 5.43
C ASP A 21 12.54 -9.44 6.19
N VAL A 22 11.55 -10.27 5.84
CA VAL A 22 10.32 -10.39 6.61
C VAL A 22 10.42 -11.57 7.57
N LEU A 23 10.22 -11.29 8.85
CA LEU A 23 10.12 -12.29 9.92
C LEU A 23 8.66 -12.45 10.34
N ARG A 24 8.27 -13.69 10.57
CA ARG A 24 6.98 -14.04 11.19
C ARG A 24 7.21 -14.32 12.68
N ILE A 25 6.51 -13.57 13.52
CA ILE A 25 6.66 -13.67 15.00
C ILE A 25 5.35 -14.14 15.61
N SER A 26 5.45 -15.19 16.44
CA SER A 26 4.36 -15.63 17.32
C SER A 26 4.32 -14.74 18.54
N LEU A 27 3.20 -14.07 18.80
CA LEU A 27 3.01 -13.25 20.01
C LEU A 27 2.83 -14.12 21.26
N ASP A 28 2.41 -15.37 21.12
CA ASP A 28 2.25 -16.29 22.27
C ASP A 28 3.59 -16.78 22.81
N THR A 29 4.56 -17.00 21.91
CA THR A 29 5.84 -17.64 22.30
C THR A 29 7.05 -16.74 22.14
N GLY A 30 6.92 -15.62 21.41
CA GLY A 30 8.04 -14.78 20.99
C GLY A 30 8.91 -15.41 19.90
N ALA A 31 8.57 -16.61 19.41
CA ALA A 31 9.34 -17.27 18.38
C ALA A 31 9.29 -16.49 17.06
N ALA A 32 10.47 -16.21 16.48
CA ALA A 32 10.65 -15.54 15.21
C ALA A 32 11.22 -16.51 14.17
N VAL A 33 10.60 -16.58 13.00
CA VAL A 33 11.07 -17.38 11.87
C VAL A 33 11.16 -16.52 10.61
N LEU A 34 12.10 -16.83 9.72
CA LEU A 34 12.18 -16.17 8.42
C LEU A 34 10.95 -16.53 7.58
N ASP A 35 10.19 -15.52 7.17
CA ASP A 35 9.03 -15.68 6.28
C ASP A 35 9.43 -15.46 4.83
N THR A 36 10.07 -14.32 4.56
CA THR A 36 10.47 -13.93 3.19
C THR A 36 11.85 -13.27 3.22
N GLU A 37 12.77 -13.83 2.47
CA GLU A 37 14.12 -13.31 2.28
C GLU A 37 14.13 -12.18 1.25
N ASN A 38 14.88 -11.10 1.53
CA ASN A 38 15.13 -10.03 0.58
C ASN A 38 16.20 -10.46 -0.41
N PRO A 39 15.91 -10.49 -1.73
CA PRO A 39 16.88 -10.88 -2.75
C PRO A 39 18.01 -9.87 -2.97
N GLY A 40 17.94 -8.69 -2.34
CA GLY A 40 18.99 -7.68 -2.38
C GLY A 40 18.56 -6.31 -2.92
N ASP A 41 17.38 -6.20 -3.50
CA ASP A 41 16.90 -5.01 -4.20
C ASP A 41 15.52 -4.53 -3.74
N VAL A 42 14.88 -5.28 -2.81
CA VAL A 42 13.54 -4.95 -2.30
C VAL A 42 13.62 -3.92 -1.19
N ASN A 43 12.85 -2.84 -1.33
CA ASN A 43 12.73 -1.74 -0.37
C ASN A 43 11.33 -1.64 0.28
N GLY A 44 10.35 -2.40 -0.21
CA GLY A 44 8.99 -2.44 0.35
C GLY A 44 8.33 -3.80 0.18
N TRP A 45 7.50 -4.19 1.15
CA TRP A 45 6.78 -5.45 1.16
C TRP A 45 5.28 -5.21 1.28
N GLY A 46 4.48 -5.94 0.50
CA GLY A 46 3.03 -5.97 0.58
C GLY A 46 2.51 -7.31 1.10
N VAL A 47 1.59 -7.22 2.05
CA VAL A 47 1.00 -8.37 2.76
C VAL A 47 -0.48 -8.42 2.46
N ASP A 48 -1.02 -9.60 2.20
CA ASP A 48 -2.46 -9.80 1.98
C ASP A 48 -3.24 -10.07 3.29
N ALA A 49 -4.55 -10.17 3.21
CA ALA A 49 -5.44 -10.42 4.35
C ALA A 49 -5.19 -11.74 5.08
N GLN A 50 -4.45 -12.68 4.47
CA GLN A 50 -4.03 -13.95 5.06
C GLN A 50 -2.65 -13.86 5.73
N LEU A 51 -2.08 -12.66 5.88
CA LEU A 51 -0.71 -12.44 6.35
C LEU A 51 0.33 -13.17 5.47
N GLN A 52 0.13 -13.17 4.16
CA GLN A 52 1.10 -13.67 3.19
C GLN A 52 1.79 -12.50 2.51
N VAL A 53 3.11 -12.50 2.48
CA VAL A 53 3.90 -11.53 1.71
C VAL A 53 3.74 -11.86 0.24
N ARG A 54 2.99 -11.05 -0.52
CA ARG A 54 2.69 -11.31 -1.93
C ARG A 54 3.06 -10.19 -2.88
N ALA A 55 3.43 -9.03 -2.35
CA ALA A 55 3.99 -7.94 -3.15
C ALA A 55 5.38 -7.56 -2.65
N ALA A 56 6.24 -7.15 -3.56
CA ALA A 56 7.57 -6.63 -3.28
C ALA A 56 7.83 -5.43 -4.20
N GLN A 57 8.19 -4.30 -3.61
CA GLN A 57 8.66 -3.13 -4.34
C GLN A 57 10.17 -3.11 -4.32
N ALA A 58 10.78 -3.08 -5.49
CA ALA A 58 12.21 -3.16 -5.67
C ALA A 58 12.74 -1.96 -6.46
N THR A 59 14.00 -1.63 -6.25
CA THR A 59 14.70 -0.65 -7.07
C THR A 59 15.40 -1.37 -8.23
N THR A 60 15.17 -0.91 -9.46
CA THR A 60 15.86 -1.46 -10.63
C THR A 60 17.33 -0.99 -10.66
N LYS A 61 18.14 -1.64 -11.48
CA LYS A 61 19.57 -1.27 -11.64
C LYS A 61 19.73 0.14 -12.20
N GLU A 62 18.77 0.60 -12.97
CA GLU A 62 18.71 1.93 -13.58
C GLU A 62 18.13 2.99 -12.64
N GLY A 63 17.74 2.60 -11.40
CA GLY A 63 17.21 3.51 -10.39
C GLY A 63 15.68 3.67 -10.43
N GLY A 64 14.98 3.03 -11.35
CA GLY A 64 13.53 3.01 -11.40
C GLY A 64 12.91 2.09 -10.34
N THR A 65 11.60 1.91 -10.40
CA THR A 65 10.83 1.07 -9.47
C THR A 65 10.22 -0.12 -10.19
N GLU A 66 10.33 -1.30 -9.59
CA GLU A 66 9.66 -2.52 -10.04
C GLU A 66 8.75 -3.06 -8.93
N LEU A 67 7.48 -3.19 -9.21
CA LEU A 67 6.51 -3.90 -8.36
C LEU A 67 6.41 -5.34 -8.82
N ARG A 68 6.75 -6.26 -7.93
CA ARG A 68 6.68 -7.72 -8.12
C ARG A 68 5.52 -8.30 -7.34
N ILE A 69 4.90 -9.34 -7.91
CA ILE A 69 3.82 -10.09 -7.28
C ILE A 69 4.16 -11.58 -7.30
N ARG A 70 3.66 -12.30 -6.30
CA ARG A 70 3.61 -13.78 -6.30
C ARG A 70 2.24 -14.28 -5.87
N ASP A 71 1.86 -15.44 -6.42
CA ASP A 71 0.54 -16.03 -6.16
C ASP A 71 0.42 -16.63 -4.75
N SER A 72 1.54 -17.06 -4.18
CA SER A 72 1.65 -17.57 -2.80
C SER A 72 3.09 -17.39 -2.30
N VAL A 73 3.30 -17.60 -0.99
CA VAL A 73 4.64 -17.48 -0.37
C VAL A 73 5.68 -18.44 -0.96
N LYS A 74 5.25 -19.53 -1.59
CA LYS A 74 6.14 -20.50 -2.24
C LYS A 74 6.32 -20.28 -3.75
N ALA A 75 5.51 -19.39 -4.34
CA ALA A 75 5.60 -19.08 -5.76
C ALA A 75 6.76 -18.13 -6.06
N PRO A 76 7.36 -18.19 -7.24
CA PRO A 76 8.38 -17.24 -7.65
C PRO A 76 7.80 -15.83 -7.81
N TRP A 77 8.62 -14.82 -7.59
CA TRP A 77 8.31 -13.44 -7.88
C TRP A 77 8.18 -13.22 -9.40
N LYS A 78 7.17 -12.46 -9.79
CA LYS A 78 6.92 -12.06 -11.19
C LYS A 78 6.84 -10.54 -11.24
N PRO A 79 7.55 -9.85 -12.14
CA PRO A 79 7.34 -8.44 -12.40
C PRO A 79 5.88 -8.19 -12.79
N LEU A 80 5.25 -7.18 -12.19
CA LEU A 80 3.89 -6.75 -12.52
C LEU A 80 3.90 -5.40 -13.23
N ILE A 81 4.65 -4.44 -12.70
CA ILE A 81 4.82 -3.10 -13.25
C ILE A 81 6.27 -2.70 -13.05
N THR A 82 6.89 -2.13 -14.07
CA THR A 82 8.22 -1.54 -13.99
C THR A 82 8.17 -0.13 -14.58
N VAL A 83 8.71 0.83 -13.85
CA VAL A 83 8.80 2.24 -14.27
C VAL A 83 10.23 2.74 -14.20
N GLY A 84 10.54 3.73 -15.03
CA GLY A 84 11.82 4.43 -15.01
C GLY A 84 11.88 5.52 -13.94
N LEU A 85 12.89 6.42 -14.07
CA LEU A 85 13.10 7.54 -13.14
C LEU A 85 12.06 8.67 -13.29
N GLU A 86 11.42 8.77 -14.44
CA GLU A 86 10.46 9.83 -14.76
C GLU A 86 9.06 9.56 -14.19
N GLU A 87 8.80 8.33 -13.76
CA GLU A 87 7.50 7.89 -13.28
C GLU A 87 7.58 7.42 -11.84
N ASN A 88 6.53 7.66 -11.09
CA ASN A 88 6.39 7.23 -9.70
C ASN A 88 5.44 6.03 -9.60
N LEU A 89 5.80 5.08 -8.75
CA LEU A 89 5.01 3.89 -8.49
C LEU A 89 5.21 3.48 -7.03
N ASP A 90 4.11 3.44 -6.26
CA ASP A 90 4.11 2.94 -4.89
C ASP A 90 3.03 1.87 -4.70
N PHE A 91 3.38 0.77 -4.10
CA PHE A 91 2.40 -0.18 -3.58
C PHE A 91 1.72 0.40 -2.33
N VAL A 92 0.39 0.35 -2.28
CA VAL A 92 -0.39 0.82 -1.13
C VAL A 92 -0.94 -0.35 -0.33
N ASP A 93 -1.74 -1.22 -0.98
CA ASP A 93 -2.40 -2.33 -0.29
C ASP A 93 -2.91 -3.39 -1.27
N PHE A 94 -3.30 -4.55 -0.76
CA PHE A 94 -4.19 -5.47 -1.45
C PHE A 94 -5.65 -5.09 -1.22
N THR A 95 -6.55 -5.53 -2.10
CA THR A 95 -7.98 -5.62 -1.74
C THR A 95 -8.18 -6.75 -0.73
N GLU A 96 -9.25 -6.70 0.08
CA GLU A 96 -9.53 -7.71 1.12
C GLU A 96 -9.58 -9.15 0.56
N ASP A 97 -10.05 -9.32 -0.67
CA ASP A 97 -10.09 -10.62 -1.36
C ASP A 97 -8.76 -11.01 -2.01
N GLY A 98 -7.76 -10.13 -1.99
CA GLY A 98 -6.43 -10.34 -2.56
C GLY A 98 -6.39 -10.49 -4.09
N ARG A 99 -7.47 -10.09 -4.81
CA ARG A 99 -7.57 -10.21 -6.27
C ARG A 99 -7.09 -8.98 -7.02
N SER A 100 -7.04 -7.85 -6.34
CA SER A 100 -6.52 -6.59 -6.85
C SER A 100 -5.51 -6.01 -5.88
N ILE A 101 -4.74 -5.07 -6.38
CA ILE A 101 -3.87 -4.21 -5.57
C ILE A 101 -4.28 -2.75 -5.74
N VAL A 102 -4.00 -1.97 -4.72
CA VAL A 102 -4.07 -0.51 -4.77
C VAL A 102 -2.66 0.03 -4.87
N ILE A 103 -2.43 0.93 -5.80
CA ILE A 103 -1.15 1.56 -6.07
C ILE A 103 -1.32 3.07 -6.21
N LYS A 104 -0.27 3.83 -5.90
CA LYS A 104 -0.13 5.21 -6.37
C LYS A 104 0.77 5.19 -7.61
N SER A 105 0.36 5.87 -8.67
CA SER A 105 1.12 5.87 -9.92
C SER A 105 0.92 7.15 -10.73
N SER A 106 2.01 7.64 -11.34
CA SER A 106 2.01 8.71 -12.34
C SER A 106 2.07 8.20 -13.78
N ILE A 107 2.03 6.87 -14.02
CA ILE A 107 2.06 6.30 -15.37
C ILE A 107 0.95 6.92 -16.22
N SER A 108 1.31 7.49 -17.37
CA SER A 108 0.40 8.17 -18.29
C SER A 108 -0.43 9.29 -17.65
N ALA A 109 0.14 10.02 -16.67
CA ALA A 109 -0.48 11.18 -16.05
C ALA A 109 0.59 12.13 -15.49
N ASP A 110 0.25 13.41 -15.38
CA ASP A 110 1.15 14.44 -14.83
C ASP A 110 1.22 14.39 -13.31
N THR A 111 0.23 13.77 -12.65
CA THR A 111 0.18 13.62 -11.19
C THR A 111 0.00 12.17 -10.79
N MET A 112 0.48 11.80 -9.60
CA MET A 112 0.23 10.49 -9.00
C MET A 112 -1.25 10.32 -8.68
N ARG A 113 -1.84 9.28 -9.20
CA ARG A 113 -3.24 8.88 -8.95
C ARG A 113 -3.27 7.64 -8.07
N LEU A 114 -4.34 7.47 -7.32
CA LEU A 114 -4.65 6.25 -6.63
C LEU A 114 -5.44 5.33 -7.57
N LEU A 115 -4.91 4.14 -7.83
CA LEU A 115 -5.47 3.19 -8.79
C LEU A 115 -5.71 1.84 -8.11
N GLU A 116 -6.79 1.16 -8.47
CA GLU A 116 -6.97 -0.27 -8.24
C GLU A 116 -6.63 -1.03 -9.51
N LYS A 117 -5.76 -2.04 -9.41
CA LYS A 117 -5.34 -2.89 -10.53
C LYS A 117 -5.69 -4.35 -10.25
N SER A 118 -6.48 -4.94 -11.14
CA SER A 118 -6.81 -6.38 -11.10
C SER A 118 -5.57 -7.22 -11.42
N LEU A 119 -5.23 -8.16 -10.53
CA LEU A 119 -4.11 -9.08 -10.74
C LEU A 119 -4.40 -10.13 -11.81
N LYS A 120 -5.68 -10.40 -12.09
CA LYS A 120 -6.08 -11.38 -13.11
C LYS A 120 -6.13 -10.79 -14.51
N SER A 121 -6.77 -9.65 -14.68
CA SER A 121 -7.03 -9.05 -16.01
C SER A 121 -6.06 -7.94 -16.36
N GLY A 122 -5.33 -7.38 -15.38
CA GLY A 122 -4.53 -6.17 -15.54
C GLY A 122 -5.36 -4.88 -15.65
N ALA A 123 -6.70 -4.96 -15.63
CA ALA A 123 -7.57 -3.80 -15.72
C ALA A 123 -7.36 -2.84 -14.55
N GLU A 124 -7.36 -1.55 -14.83
CA GLU A 124 -7.18 -0.48 -13.86
C GLU A 124 -8.44 0.35 -13.69
N ARG A 125 -8.67 0.81 -12.46
CA ARG A 125 -9.73 1.74 -12.09
C ARG A 125 -9.14 2.86 -11.26
N VAL A 126 -9.38 4.12 -11.65
CA VAL A 126 -8.99 5.27 -10.84
C VAL A 126 -9.89 5.34 -9.61
N LEU A 127 -9.29 5.35 -8.43
CA LEU A 127 -9.98 5.51 -7.14
C LEU A 127 -10.02 6.97 -6.71
N ALA A 128 -8.91 7.69 -6.90
CA ALA A 128 -8.81 9.12 -6.62
C ALA A 128 -7.71 9.74 -7.50
N ALA A 129 -7.95 10.98 -7.93
CA ALA A 129 -6.99 11.75 -8.72
C ALA A 129 -7.24 13.25 -8.55
N SER A 130 -6.19 14.03 -8.76
CA SER A 130 -6.23 15.49 -8.86
C SER A 130 -5.38 15.92 -10.05
N ASP A 131 -5.81 16.96 -10.76
CA ASP A 131 -5.05 17.62 -11.82
C ASP A 131 -4.06 18.66 -11.27
N LYS A 132 -4.09 18.91 -9.96
CA LYS A 132 -3.29 19.95 -9.29
C LYS A 132 -2.16 19.41 -8.44
N SER A 133 -2.27 18.19 -7.94
CA SER A 133 -1.28 17.61 -7.04
C SER A 133 -1.33 16.09 -7.03
N ASP A 134 -0.25 15.49 -6.58
CA ASP A 134 -0.15 14.06 -6.33
C ASP A 134 -1.04 13.60 -5.17
N VAL A 135 -1.43 12.33 -5.17
CA VAL A 135 -1.98 11.70 -3.97
C VAL A 135 -0.89 11.69 -2.88
N SER A 136 -1.08 12.51 -1.85
CA SER A 136 -0.14 12.65 -0.73
C SER A 136 -0.32 11.55 0.31
N GLY A 137 -1.58 11.18 0.62
CA GLY A 137 -1.88 10.17 1.63
C GLY A 137 -3.07 9.29 1.27
N VAL A 138 -3.14 8.17 1.96
CA VAL A 138 -4.23 7.19 1.82
C VAL A 138 -4.73 6.81 3.21
N PHE A 139 -6.04 6.87 3.39
CA PHE A 139 -6.70 6.44 4.61
C PHE A 139 -7.39 5.10 4.38
N GLY A 140 -6.92 4.09 5.10
CA GLY A 140 -7.42 2.71 5.01
C GLY A 140 -8.35 2.33 6.15
N TYR A 141 -8.68 1.05 6.24
CA TYR A 141 -9.38 0.47 7.38
C TYR A 141 -8.40 0.04 8.47
N PRO A 142 -8.77 0.14 9.77
CA PRO A 142 -7.90 -0.29 10.85
C PRO A 142 -7.77 -1.82 10.96
N THR A 143 -8.76 -2.58 10.51
CA THR A 143 -8.86 -4.03 10.77
C THR A 143 -8.93 -4.91 9.52
N ARG A 144 -9.05 -4.33 8.35
CA ARG A 144 -9.11 -5.03 7.06
C ARG A 144 -8.36 -4.28 5.97
N HIS A 145 -8.08 -4.93 4.86
CA HIS A 145 -7.50 -4.31 3.68
C HIS A 145 -8.49 -3.44 2.92
N GLY A 146 -7.98 -2.41 2.28
CA GLY A 146 -8.75 -1.50 1.45
C GLY A 146 -8.59 -0.04 1.83
N VAL A 147 -9.01 0.83 0.93
CA VAL A 147 -8.85 2.28 1.05
C VAL A 147 -10.22 2.93 1.16
N ARG A 148 -10.36 3.85 2.13
CA ARG A 148 -11.58 4.62 2.39
C ARG A 148 -11.56 6.02 1.77
N ALA A 149 -10.39 6.68 1.84
CA ALA A 149 -10.21 8.01 1.30
C ALA A 149 -8.75 8.23 0.87
N ALA A 150 -8.54 9.22 0.01
CA ALA A 150 -7.22 9.72 -0.39
C ALA A 150 -7.10 11.19 -0.04
N SER A 151 -5.91 11.65 0.29
CA SER A 151 -5.61 13.07 0.51
C SER A 151 -4.67 13.61 -0.55
N PHE A 152 -4.83 14.91 -0.79
CA PHE A 152 -4.05 15.70 -1.72
C PHE A 152 -3.57 16.96 -1.01
N ASP A 153 -2.36 17.40 -1.29
CA ASP A 153 -1.90 18.72 -0.89
C ASP A 153 -2.06 19.67 -2.07
N VAL A 154 -3.07 20.55 -1.99
CA VAL A 154 -3.37 21.54 -3.03
C VAL A 154 -3.13 22.92 -2.45
N ASP A 155 -2.10 23.61 -2.96
CA ASP A 155 -1.72 24.96 -2.52
C ASP A 155 -1.45 25.04 -1.00
N GLY A 156 -0.83 24.01 -0.42
CA GLY A 156 -0.54 23.89 1.02
C GLY A 156 -1.77 23.56 1.88
N ARG A 157 -2.86 23.09 1.28
CA ARG A 157 -4.08 22.70 1.98
C ARG A 157 -4.43 21.23 1.71
N PHE A 158 -4.81 20.52 2.77
CA PHE A 158 -5.26 19.14 2.65
C PHE A 158 -6.67 19.05 2.07
N ALA A 159 -6.78 18.42 0.89
CA ALA A 159 -8.04 18.07 0.26
C ALA A 159 -8.26 16.55 0.34
N TRP A 160 -9.42 16.14 0.88
CA TRP A 160 -9.80 14.74 0.99
C TRP A 160 -10.80 14.35 -0.09
N GLN A 161 -10.54 13.23 -0.79
CA GLN A 161 -11.47 12.59 -1.71
C GLN A 161 -11.93 11.26 -1.12
N PRO A 162 -13.25 11.02 -0.98
CA PRO A 162 -13.77 9.73 -0.56
C PRO A 162 -13.57 8.70 -1.69
N VAL A 163 -13.03 7.54 -1.35
CA VAL A 163 -12.98 6.35 -2.21
C VAL A 163 -14.20 5.48 -1.95
N GLU A 164 -14.59 5.35 -0.70
CA GLU A 164 -15.84 4.71 -0.33
C GLU A 164 -16.99 5.71 -0.20
N PRO A 165 -18.23 5.33 -0.62
CA PRO A 165 -19.39 6.20 -0.50
C PRO A 165 -19.67 6.66 0.94
N SER A 166 -19.45 5.80 1.94
CA SER A 166 -19.64 6.14 3.37
C SER A 166 -18.74 7.27 3.85
N MET A 167 -17.51 7.34 3.34
CA MET A 167 -16.55 8.39 3.71
C MET A 167 -17.01 9.79 3.31
N LYS A 168 -17.91 9.91 2.33
CA LYS A 168 -18.40 11.23 1.89
C LYS A 168 -19.07 11.98 3.04
N SER A 169 -20.03 11.33 3.71
CA SER A 169 -20.75 11.94 4.84
C SER A 169 -19.85 12.16 6.05
N GLU A 170 -18.91 11.25 6.31
CA GLU A 170 -17.94 11.39 7.39
C GLU A 170 -17.04 12.62 7.17
N LEU A 171 -16.48 12.78 5.97
CA LEU A 171 -15.66 13.93 5.60
C LEU A 171 -16.45 15.25 5.61
N GLU A 172 -17.70 15.25 5.19
CA GLU A 172 -18.59 16.43 5.28
C GLU A 172 -18.82 16.83 6.74
N THR A 173 -19.06 15.85 7.62
CA THR A 173 -19.21 16.09 9.07
C THR A 173 -17.94 16.69 9.68
N LEU A 174 -16.76 16.12 9.35
CA LEU A 174 -15.47 16.64 9.82
C LEU A 174 -15.21 18.05 9.33
N LYS A 175 -15.47 18.34 8.05
CA LYS A 175 -15.32 19.69 7.47
C LYS A 175 -16.25 20.71 8.12
N ALA A 176 -17.45 20.30 8.50
CA ALA A 176 -18.39 21.18 9.20
C ALA A 176 -17.97 21.47 10.65
N ALA A 177 -17.37 20.49 11.33
CA ALA A 177 -16.92 20.62 12.71
C ALA A 177 -15.56 21.34 12.87
N LEU A 178 -14.70 21.26 11.83
CA LEU A 178 -13.33 21.77 11.86
C LEU A 178 -13.17 22.91 10.84
N PRO A 179 -12.98 24.15 11.26
CA PRO A 179 -12.92 25.31 10.36
C PRO A 179 -11.56 25.46 9.62
N GLY A 180 -10.75 24.43 9.57
CA GLY A 180 -9.43 24.41 8.94
C GLY A 180 -9.14 23.10 8.25
N ASP A 181 -7.89 22.92 7.86
CA ASP A 181 -7.40 21.65 7.32
C ASP A 181 -7.24 20.65 8.47
N PHE A 182 -7.47 19.39 8.17
CA PHE A 182 -7.31 18.31 9.14
C PHE A 182 -6.63 17.10 8.49
N SER A 183 -5.91 16.36 9.30
CA SER A 183 -5.41 15.03 8.97
C SER A 183 -6.06 14.00 9.88
N VAL A 184 -6.25 12.78 9.35
CA VAL A 184 -6.77 11.65 10.14
C VAL A 184 -5.58 10.84 10.62
N GLY A 185 -5.36 10.79 11.93
CA GLY A 185 -4.25 10.05 12.54
C GLY A 185 -4.60 8.57 12.81
N SER A 186 -5.81 8.32 13.32
CA SER A 186 -6.28 6.97 13.62
C SER A 186 -7.81 6.95 13.72
N MET A 187 -8.38 5.75 13.75
CA MET A 187 -9.79 5.53 14.04
C MET A 187 -9.95 4.23 14.83
N ASP A 188 -11.04 4.13 15.56
CA ASP A 188 -11.44 2.88 16.22
C ASP A 188 -11.90 1.83 15.20
N ALA A 189 -11.87 0.55 15.62
CA ALA A 189 -12.28 -0.60 14.83
C ALA A 189 -13.79 -0.76 14.77
#